data_98dbc538fb79dbd91cf0214606e54a20
#
_entry.id   98dbc538fb79dbd91cf0214606e54a20
#
_cell.length_a   1.000
_cell.length_b   1.000
_cell.length_c   1.000
_cell.angle_alpha   90.00
_cell.angle_beta   90.00
_cell.angle_gamma   90.00
#
_symmetry.space_group_name_H-M   'P 1'
#
loop_
_entity.id
_entity.type
_entity.pdbx_description
1 polymer ?
#
loop_
_entity_poly.entity_id
_entity_poly.type
_entity_poly.pdbx_seq_one_letter_code
_entity_poly.pdbx_strand_id
1 'polypeptide(L)'
;MLSIAMATYNGECFLQEQLDSLLTQTITDFEVVVCDDCSTDNTVAILEGYAKADARFRIYRNEHNIGFKKNFEQAIMRCKGDYIALCDQDDIWYPNHLELLLDNIGDCVLCCGNSELVDSENKSLGRMLSDNDKFYHVPQPSRRLIYKLFYSGNPMQGASMLICSDFVRKSLPIPNGVGFHDAWLACCGCLEEKGISYFFEPITRYRQHEHNVTVAANREYVDTFYTRMQKGLRLLYTNASLETDRWSYIDGLKTLYKDDKDVTEIADVMEDLLKGRKITLWKHFWNHYDDLVLNVQKSSFLKKFLGVMQKYFVYIHWTPN
;
A
#
# COMPACT_ATOMS: atom_id res chain seq x y z
N MET A 1 10.52 -15.17 15.49
CA MET A 1 10.36 -13.84 16.15
C MET A 1 9.73 -12.88 15.15
N LEU A 2 8.86 -11.98 15.62
CA LEU A 2 8.20 -10.97 14.81
C LEU A 2 8.76 -9.57 15.15
N SER A 3 8.87 -8.67 14.19
CA SER A 3 9.22 -7.28 14.42
C SER A 3 8.08 -6.36 14.01
N ILE A 4 7.89 -5.28 14.76
CA ILE A 4 7.02 -4.17 14.40
C ILE A 4 7.92 -3.00 14.01
N ALA A 5 7.83 -2.56 12.74
CA ALA A 5 8.54 -1.40 12.24
C ALA A 5 7.62 -0.18 12.30
N MET A 6 7.92 0.76 13.18
CA MET A 6 7.12 1.96 13.42
C MET A 6 7.89 3.22 13.00
N ALA A 7 7.22 4.08 12.24
CA ALA A 7 7.75 5.39 11.86
C ALA A 7 6.96 6.49 12.59
N THR A 8 7.65 7.44 13.23
CA THR A 8 7.02 8.54 13.95
C THR A 8 7.56 9.91 13.50
N TYR A 9 6.68 10.90 13.49
CA TYR A 9 7.01 12.31 13.33
C TYR A 9 5.86 13.18 13.85
N ASN A 10 6.11 13.97 14.93
CA ASN A 10 5.14 14.86 15.57
C ASN A 10 3.78 14.18 15.82
N GLY A 11 3.82 13.00 16.47
CA GLY A 11 2.66 12.14 16.68
C GLY A 11 2.07 12.19 18.09
N GLU A 12 2.45 13.14 18.94
CA GLU A 12 2.09 13.17 20.37
C GLU A 12 0.61 12.98 20.65
N CYS A 13 -0.27 13.44 19.72
CA CYS A 13 -1.72 13.42 19.90
C CYS A 13 -2.32 12.01 19.94
N PHE A 14 -1.76 11.04 19.19
CA PHE A 14 -2.35 9.73 19.00
C PHE A 14 -1.44 8.57 19.37
N LEU A 15 -0.14 8.85 19.49
CA LEU A 15 0.91 7.86 19.67
C LEU A 15 0.67 6.94 20.88
N GLN A 16 0.17 7.49 22.00
CA GLN A 16 -0.04 6.70 23.21
C GLN A 16 -1.09 5.60 22.99
N GLU A 17 -2.22 5.91 22.34
CA GLU A 17 -3.26 4.92 22.04
C GLU A 17 -2.72 3.81 21.13
N GLN A 18 -1.89 4.18 20.13
CA GLN A 18 -1.26 3.18 19.26
C GLN A 18 -0.29 2.29 20.03
N LEU A 19 0.59 2.85 20.88
CA LEU A 19 1.53 2.06 21.67
C LEU A 19 0.82 1.16 22.67
N ASP A 20 -0.25 1.62 23.32
CA ASP A 20 -1.08 0.81 24.22
C ASP A 20 -1.72 -0.37 23.46
N SER A 21 -2.12 -0.18 22.22
CA SER A 21 -2.68 -1.24 21.39
C SER A 21 -1.65 -2.35 21.06
N LEU A 22 -0.36 -1.99 20.95
CA LEU A 22 0.71 -2.98 20.77
C LEU A 22 0.92 -3.83 22.03
N LEU A 23 0.76 -3.23 23.21
CA LEU A 23 0.92 -3.96 24.49
C LEU A 23 -0.20 -4.98 24.73
N THR A 24 -1.35 -4.82 24.07
CA THR A 24 -2.54 -5.69 24.23
C THR A 24 -2.61 -6.81 23.20
N GLN A 25 -1.59 -6.98 22.35
CA GLN A 25 -1.59 -8.03 21.32
C GLN A 25 -1.60 -9.44 21.93
N THR A 26 -2.36 -10.36 21.31
CA THR A 26 -2.42 -11.79 21.69
C THR A 26 -1.06 -12.48 21.50
N ILE A 27 -0.34 -12.11 20.43
CA ILE A 27 1.06 -12.51 20.23
C ILE A 27 1.96 -11.59 21.05
N THR A 28 2.81 -12.15 21.90
CA THR A 28 3.69 -11.39 22.81
C THR A 28 5.17 -11.46 22.47
N ASP A 29 5.58 -12.43 21.63
CA ASP A 29 6.97 -12.60 21.17
C ASP A 29 7.28 -11.72 19.95
N PHE A 30 7.48 -10.43 20.20
CA PHE A 30 7.87 -9.46 19.18
C PHE A 30 8.78 -8.36 19.74
N GLU A 31 9.51 -7.69 18.86
CA GLU A 31 10.18 -6.41 19.14
C GLU A 31 9.44 -5.25 18.45
N VAL A 32 9.53 -4.06 19.00
CA VAL A 32 9.04 -2.80 18.39
C VAL A 32 10.24 -1.93 18.07
N VAL A 33 10.50 -1.74 16.79
CA VAL A 33 11.58 -0.88 16.29
C VAL A 33 10.98 0.43 15.82
N VAL A 34 11.18 1.48 16.58
CA VAL A 34 10.67 2.81 16.28
C VAL A 34 11.78 3.68 15.72
N CYS A 35 11.54 4.31 14.56
CA CYS A 35 12.37 5.37 14.03
C CYS A 35 11.60 6.69 14.09
N ASP A 36 12.09 7.63 14.90
CA ASP A 36 11.55 8.99 15.01
C ASP A 36 12.25 9.92 14.01
N ASP A 37 11.46 10.61 13.20
CA ASP A 37 11.94 11.46 12.11
C ASP A 37 12.23 12.91 12.56
N CYS A 38 12.93 13.05 13.69
CA CYS A 38 13.31 14.33 14.28
C CYS A 38 12.10 15.14 14.80
N SER A 39 11.20 14.48 15.55
CA SER A 39 10.04 15.13 16.19
C SER A 39 10.44 16.30 17.08
N THR A 40 9.59 17.32 17.11
CA THR A 40 9.76 18.55 17.89
C THR A 40 8.73 18.73 19.00
N ASP A 41 7.73 17.84 19.05
CA ASP A 41 6.71 17.74 20.09
C ASP A 41 7.09 16.70 21.18
N ASN A 42 6.11 16.23 21.97
CA ASN A 42 6.37 15.26 23.04
C ASN A 42 6.54 13.80 22.55
N THR A 43 6.50 13.53 21.22
CA THR A 43 6.62 12.17 20.65
C THR A 43 7.78 11.40 21.25
N VAL A 44 8.99 11.97 21.26
CA VAL A 44 10.19 11.28 21.76
C VAL A 44 10.09 10.98 23.26
N ALA A 45 9.56 11.90 24.06
CA ALA A 45 9.38 11.69 25.50
C ALA A 45 8.38 10.54 25.80
N ILE A 46 7.31 10.45 25.02
CA ILE A 46 6.34 9.33 25.09
C ILE A 46 7.07 8.02 24.78
N LEU A 47 7.75 7.93 23.63
CA LEU A 47 8.49 6.73 23.20
C LEU A 47 9.52 6.26 24.23
N GLU A 48 10.29 7.18 24.81
CA GLU A 48 11.27 6.86 25.87
C GLU A 48 10.59 6.32 27.13
N GLY A 49 9.38 6.78 27.45
CA GLY A 49 8.57 6.26 28.55
C GLY A 49 8.25 4.77 28.34
N TYR A 50 7.79 4.39 27.14
CA TYR A 50 7.50 2.98 26.81
C TYR A 50 8.77 2.13 26.76
N ALA A 51 9.88 2.63 26.20
CA ALA A 51 11.14 1.90 26.15
C ALA A 51 11.75 1.63 27.54
N LYS A 52 11.50 2.52 28.51
CA LYS A 52 11.88 2.28 29.91
C LYS A 52 11.02 1.23 30.61
N ALA A 53 9.74 1.14 30.25
CA ALA A 53 8.78 0.23 30.85
C ALA A 53 8.81 -1.19 30.22
N ASP A 54 9.15 -1.29 28.94
CA ASP A 54 9.10 -2.56 28.18
C ASP A 54 10.32 -2.68 27.24
N ALA A 55 11.16 -3.68 27.51
CA ALA A 55 12.40 -3.92 26.76
C ALA A 55 12.21 -4.33 25.29
N ARG A 56 10.97 -4.62 24.88
CA ARG A 56 10.65 -4.89 23.47
C ARG A 56 10.80 -3.63 22.60
N PHE A 57 10.67 -2.42 23.16
CA PHE A 57 10.76 -1.17 22.43
C PHE A 57 12.22 -0.72 22.26
N ARG A 58 12.59 -0.49 21.01
CA ARG A 58 13.92 0.02 20.61
C ARG A 58 13.71 1.28 19.80
N ILE A 59 14.13 2.41 20.37
CA ILE A 59 13.90 3.75 19.81
C ILE A 59 15.16 4.26 19.13
N TYR A 60 15.00 4.74 17.91
CA TYR A 60 16.04 5.41 17.12
C TYR A 60 15.53 6.77 16.69
N ARG A 61 16.37 7.79 16.74
CA ARG A 61 16.01 9.13 16.33
C ARG A 61 16.90 9.59 15.18
N ASN A 62 16.30 10.15 14.12
CA ASN A 62 17.03 10.76 13.02
C ASN A 62 17.58 12.14 13.43
N GLU A 63 18.70 12.53 12.85
CA GLU A 63 19.32 13.85 13.10
C GLU A 63 18.52 14.98 12.43
N HIS A 64 17.79 14.68 11.36
CA HIS A 64 16.92 15.59 10.63
C HIS A 64 15.75 14.81 10.01
N ASN A 65 14.68 15.50 9.63
CA ASN A 65 13.54 14.89 8.97
C ASN A 65 13.93 14.42 7.56
N ILE A 66 13.80 13.11 7.31
CA ILE A 66 14.13 12.45 6.05
C ILE A 66 12.87 11.99 5.26
N GLY A 67 11.69 12.20 5.84
CA GLY A 67 10.39 11.81 5.32
C GLY A 67 10.00 10.37 5.62
N PHE A 68 8.68 10.16 5.73
CA PHE A 68 8.11 8.89 6.24
C PHE A 68 8.62 7.64 5.51
N LYS A 69 8.79 7.67 4.18
CA LYS A 69 9.28 6.52 3.39
C LYS A 69 10.67 6.07 3.85
N LYS A 70 11.60 7.01 3.94
CA LYS A 70 12.98 6.73 4.38
C LYS A 70 13.02 6.36 5.85
N ASN A 71 12.12 6.91 6.64
CA ASN A 71 11.99 6.57 8.05
C ASN A 71 11.51 5.12 8.23
N PHE A 72 10.51 4.67 7.45
CA PHE A 72 10.11 3.26 7.40
C PHE A 72 11.24 2.35 6.90
N GLU A 73 11.98 2.71 5.84
CA GLU A 73 13.15 1.95 5.40
C GLU A 73 14.14 1.73 6.55
N GLN A 74 14.43 2.78 7.32
CA GLN A 74 15.34 2.68 8.46
C GLN A 74 14.80 1.75 9.55
N ALA A 75 13.50 1.83 9.88
CA ALA A 75 12.87 0.96 10.86
C ALA A 75 12.94 -0.50 10.40
N ILE A 76 12.55 -0.79 9.16
CA ILE A 76 12.61 -2.13 8.54
C ILE A 76 14.03 -2.71 8.60
N MET A 77 15.03 -1.92 8.23
CA MET A 77 16.42 -2.38 8.22
C MET A 77 16.99 -2.71 9.61
N ARG A 78 16.42 -2.15 10.67
CA ARG A 78 16.79 -2.41 12.07
C ARG A 78 16.03 -3.58 12.71
N CYS A 79 14.95 -4.03 12.08
CA CYS A 79 14.18 -5.20 12.53
C CYS A 79 15.00 -6.50 12.42
N LYS A 80 14.78 -7.44 13.36
CA LYS A 80 15.49 -8.72 13.44
C LYS A 80 14.57 -9.93 13.23
N GLY A 81 13.25 -9.72 13.22
CA GLY A 81 12.26 -10.77 13.05
C GLY A 81 12.24 -11.35 11.64
N ASP A 82 11.69 -12.55 11.52
CA ASP A 82 11.46 -13.25 10.25
C ASP A 82 10.35 -12.60 9.44
N TYR A 83 9.41 -11.97 10.17
CA TYR A 83 8.32 -11.17 9.65
C TYR A 83 8.35 -9.76 10.25
N ILE A 84 7.96 -8.79 9.46
CA ILE A 84 7.90 -7.38 9.85
C ILE A 84 6.49 -6.85 9.61
N ALA A 85 5.82 -6.40 10.68
CA ALA A 85 4.56 -5.65 10.60
C ALA A 85 4.87 -4.16 10.53
N LEU A 86 4.25 -3.43 9.61
CA LEU A 86 4.38 -1.99 9.52
C LEU A 86 3.36 -1.32 10.44
N CYS A 87 3.77 -0.25 11.11
CA CYS A 87 2.95 0.44 12.10
C CYS A 87 3.04 1.95 11.93
N ASP A 88 1.90 2.59 11.66
CA ASP A 88 1.77 4.04 11.70
C ASP A 88 1.57 4.52 13.15
N GLN A 89 1.79 5.80 13.42
CA GLN A 89 1.80 6.35 14.78
C GLN A 89 0.41 6.75 15.33
N ASP A 90 -0.61 6.77 14.47
CA ASP A 90 -1.90 7.43 14.68
C ASP A 90 -3.11 6.50 14.57
N ASP A 91 -2.88 5.21 14.34
CA ASP A 91 -3.90 4.16 14.27
C ASP A 91 -4.11 3.46 15.63
N ILE A 92 -4.94 2.42 15.65
CA ILE A 92 -5.11 1.52 16.81
C ILE A 92 -5.26 0.10 16.27
N TRP A 93 -4.42 -0.82 16.74
CA TRP A 93 -4.53 -2.22 16.37
C TRP A 93 -5.55 -2.96 17.23
N TYR A 94 -6.32 -3.86 16.61
CA TYR A 94 -7.12 -4.82 17.37
C TYR A 94 -6.21 -5.81 18.12
N PRO A 95 -6.64 -6.39 19.25
CA PRO A 95 -5.79 -7.30 20.04
C PRO A 95 -5.27 -8.52 19.27
N ASN A 96 -5.99 -8.99 18.26
CA ASN A 96 -5.66 -10.14 17.41
C ASN A 96 -5.00 -9.74 16.06
N HIS A 97 -4.53 -8.51 15.94
CA HIS A 97 -3.94 -7.97 14.69
C HIS A 97 -2.78 -8.85 14.19
N LEU A 98 -1.77 -9.09 15.05
CA LEU A 98 -0.60 -9.87 14.67
C LEU A 98 -0.94 -11.35 14.45
N GLU A 99 -1.85 -11.90 15.24
CA GLU A 99 -2.31 -13.29 15.12
C GLU A 99 -2.98 -13.52 13.77
N LEU A 100 -3.95 -12.68 13.40
CA LEU A 100 -4.64 -12.79 12.11
C LEU A 100 -3.71 -12.60 10.91
N LEU A 101 -2.74 -11.71 11.01
CA LEU A 101 -1.74 -11.56 9.95
C LEU A 101 -0.87 -12.80 9.78
N LEU A 102 -0.40 -13.41 10.89
CA LEU A 102 0.38 -14.64 10.85
C LEU A 102 -0.41 -15.82 10.33
N ASP A 103 -1.69 -15.95 10.72
CA ASP A 103 -2.57 -17.02 10.25
C ASP A 103 -2.91 -16.93 8.77
N ASN A 104 -2.94 -15.71 8.21
CA ASN A 104 -3.35 -15.47 6.83
C ASN A 104 -2.19 -15.28 5.84
N ILE A 105 -0.94 -15.11 6.28
CA ILE A 105 0.20 -14.94 5.38
C ILE A 105 0.52 -16.23 4.60
N GLY A 106 0.36 -17.39 5.23
CA GLY A 106 0.69 -18.68 4.60
C GLY A 106 2.08 -18.70 4.00
N ASP A 107 2.19 -19.11 2.73
CA ASP A 107 3.45 -19.09 1.97
C ASP A 107 3.73 -17.76 1.27
N CYS A 108 2.84 -16.75 1.37
CA CYS A 108 2.98 -15.48 0.69
C CYS A 108 4.13 -14.63 1.26
N VAL A 109 4.66 -13.71 0.45
CA VAL A 109 5.72 -12.80 0.90
C VAL A 109 5.18 -11.58 1.67
N LEU A 110 3.89 -11.30 1.49
CA LEU A 110 3.18 -10.19 2.12
C LEU A 110 1.73 -10.57 2.38
N CYS A 111 1.22 -10.19 3.54
CA CYS A 111 -0.18 -10.28 3.89
C CYS A 111 -0.73 -8.93 4.33
N CYS A 112 -1.98 -8.62 3.99
CA CYS A 112 -2.65 -7.41 4.44
C CYS A 112 -4.08 -7.71 4.88
N GLY A 113 -4.47 -7.20 6.03
CA GLY A 113 -5.85 -7.21 6.51
C GLY A 113 -6.60 -5.93 6.14
N ASN A 114 -7.87 -5.89 6.51
CA ASN A 114 -8.73 -4.73 6.31
C ASN A 114 -8.64 -3.76 7.51
N SER A 115 -9.16 -2.54 7.34
CA SER A 115 -9.20 -1.53 8.40
C SER A 115 -10.59 -0.94 8.55
N GLU A 116 -11.02 -0.75 9.79
CA GLU A 116 -12.18 0.04 10.14
C GLU A 116 -11.82 1.53 10.14
N LEU A 117 -12.62 2.37 9.48
CA LEU A 117 -12.41 3.81 9.51
C LEU A 117 -12.99 4.41 10.80
N VAL A 118 -12.17 5.15 11.53
CA VAL A 118 -12.59 5.87 12.75
C VAL A 118 -12.23 7.36 12.64
N ASP A 119 -12.92 8.21 13.41
CA ASP A 119 -12.59 9.63 13.49
C ASP A 119 -11.41 9.89 14.47
N SER A 120 -11.05 11.16 14.66
CA SER A 120 -9.98 11.58 15.57
C SER A 120 -10.21 11.16 17.03
N GLU A 121 -11.46 10.93 17.44
CA GLU A 121 -11.86 10.49 18.79
C GLU A 121 -12.01 8.96 18.88
N ASN A 122 -11.50 8.19 17.89
CA ASN A 122 -11.62 6.73 17.82
C ASN A 122 -13.07 6.23 17.72
N LYS A 123 -14.01 7.05 17.24
CA LYS A 123 -15.39 6.64 17.00
C LYS A 123 -15.52 6.06 15.59
N SER A 124 -16.17 4.89 15.49
CA SER A 124 -16.41 4.24 14.20
C SER A 124 -17.20 5.14 13.24
N LEU A 125 -16.73 5.23 12.00
CA LEU A 125 -17.44 5.86 10.90
C LEU A 125 -18.41 4.91 10.18
N GLY A 126 -18.57 3.67 10.69
CA GLY A 126 -19.45 2.65 10.12
C GLY A 126 -19.01 2.17 8.72
N ARG A 127 -17.73 2.31 8.39
CA ARG A 127 -17.18 2.00 7.07
C ARG A 127 -15.83 1.30 7.21
N MET A 128 -15.56 0.43 6.25
CA MET A 128 -14.25 -0.23 6.09
C MET A 128 -13.44 0.43 4.98
N LEU A 129 -12.13 0.32 5.07
CA LEU A 129 -11.25 0.81 4.01
C LEU A 129 -11.55 0.11 2.66
N SER A 130 -11.84 -1.19 2.71
CA SER A 130 -12.22 -1.99 1.54
C SER A 130 -13.52 -1.57 0.86
N ASP A 131 -14.41 -0.82 1.53
CA ASP A 131 -15.66 -0.34 0.93
C ASP A 131 -15.39 0.65 -0.21
N ASN A 132 -14.27 1.36 -0.15
CA ASN A 132 -13.86 2.30 -1.18
C ASN A 132 -13.24 1.63 -2.42
N ASP A 133 -12.76 0.40 -2.25
CA ASP A 133 -12.14 -0.39 -3.31
C ASP A 133 -12.74 -1.79 -3.29
N LYS A 134 -13.47 -2.14 -4.35
CA LYS A 134 -13.96 -3.52 -4.53
C LYS A 134 -12.77 -4.44 -4.78
N PHE A 135 -12.06 -4.77 -3.70
CA PHE A 135 -11.01 -5.77 -3.72
C PHE A 135 -11.66 -7.13 -3.68
N TYR A 136 -11.63 -7.82 -4.80
CA TYR A 136 -12.10 -9.20 -4.86
C TYR A 136 -10.93 -10.12 -4.53
N HIS A 137 -11.24 -11.28 -3.94
CA HIS A 137 -10.28 -12.36 -3.76
C HIS A 137 -9.46 -12.54 -5.03
N VAL A 138 -8.21 -12.16 -4.95
CA VAL A 138 -7.28 -12.38 -6.04
C VAL A 138 -6.61 -13.73 -5.78
N PRO A 139 -6.91 -14.78 -6.58
CA PRO A 139 -6.23 -16.05 -6.45
C PRO A 139 -4.72 -15.83 -6.65
N GLN A 140 -3.92 -16.44 -5.80
CA GLN A 140 -2.46 -16.43 -5.89
C GLN A 140 -1.95 -17.21 -7.13
N PRO A 141 -0.82 -16.83 -7.73
CA PRO A 141 -0.03 -15.61 -7.65
C PRO A 141 -0.62 -14.52 -8.53
N SER A 142 -0.59 -13.28 -8.07
CA SER A 142 -1.36 -12.22 -8.69
C SER A 142 -0.51 -11.14 -9.33
N ARG A 143 0.26 -11.47 -10.35
CA ARG A 143 0.87 -10.46 -11.26
C ARG A 143 -0.19 -9.50 -11.84
N ARG A 144 -1.43 -9.94 -11.94
CA ARG A 144 -2.59 -9.13 -12.39
C ARG A 144 -2.89 -7.96 -11.47
N LEU A 145 -2.63 -8.10 -10.18
CA LEU A 145 -2.87 -7.04 -9.20
C LEU A 145 -1.98 -5.82 -9.44
N ILE A 146 -0.80 -5.98 -10.03
CA ILE A 146 0.11 -4.88 -10.34
C ILE A 146 -0.56 -3.83 -11.25
N TYR A 147 -1.35 -4.24 -12.21
CA TYR A 147 -2.08 -3.32 -13.07
C TYR A 147 -3.14 -2.54 -12.29
N LYS A 148 -3.79 -3.19 -11.32
CA LYS A 148 -4.74 -2.49 -10.46
C LYS A 148 -4.05 -1.49 -9.55
N LEU A 149 -2.95 -1.86 -8.92
CA LEU A 149 -2.15 -0.97 -8.09
C LEU A 149 -1.68 0.24 -8.88
N PHE A 150 -1.23 0.02 -10.10
CA PHE A 150 -0.76 1.07 -10.99
C PHE A 150 -1.89 2.01 -11.47
N TYR A 151 -3.07 1.47 -11.81
CA TYR A 151 -4.17 2.24 -12.40
C TYR A 151 -5.20 2.75 -11.41
N SER A 152 -5.49 2.00 -10.35
CA SER A 152 -6.63 2.26 -9.46
C SER A 152 -6.21 2.72 -8.07
N GLY A 153 -4.91 2.68 -7.76
CA GLY A 153 -4.38 2.98 -6.44
C GLY A 153 -4.21 1.74 -5.56
N ASN A 154 -3.50 1.93 -4.46
CA ASN A 154 -3.19 0.86 -3.52
C ASN A 154 -4.33 0.65 -2.52
N PRO A 155 -4.95 -0.54 -2.47
CA PRO A 155 -5.93 -0.88 -1.46
C PRO A 155 -5.30 -1.44 -0.18
N MET A 156 -3.99 -1.72 -0.20
CA MET A 156 -3.26 -2.29 0.92
C MET A 156 -2.70 -1.17 1.78
N GLN A 157 -3.13 -1.12 3.02
CA GLN A 157 -2.66 -0.12 3.99
C GLN A 157 -1.43 -0.65 4.72
N GLY A 158 -0.38 0.18 4.83
CA GLY A 158 0.83 -0.16 5.55
C GLY A 158 0.57 -0.64 6.97
N ALA A 159 -0.23 0.10 7.73
CA ALA A 159 -0.58 -0.23 9.12
C ALA A 159 -1.33 -1.57 9.33
N SER A 160 -1.75 -2.23 8.26
CA SER A 160 -2.41 -3.56 8.31
C SER A 160 -1.61 -4.62 7.56
N MET A 161 -0.29 -4.43 7.41
CA MET A 161 0.57 -5.25 6.55
C MET A 161 1.62 -6.01 7.35
N LEU A 162 1.77 -7.31 7.05
CA LEU A 162 2.85 -8.18 7.50
C LEU A 162 3.68 -8.64 6.31
N ILE A 163 5.00 -8.60 6.42
CA ILE A 163 5.91 -8.81 5.30
C ILE A 163 7.05 -9.75 5.71
N CYS A 164 7.40 -10.71 4.86
CA CYS A 164 8.60 -11.51 5.03
C CYS A 164 9.85 -10.66 5.02
N SER A 165 10.72 -10.81 6.03
CA SER A 165 11.92 -10.00 6.22
C SER A 165 12.88 -10.07 5.02
N ASP A 166 13.11 -11.25 4.46
CA ASP A 166 13.97 -11.44 3.31
C ASP A 166 13.43 -10.74 2.05
N PHE A 167 12.11 -10.79 1.85
CA PHE A 167 11.46 -10.13 0.73
C PHE A 167 11.53 -8.61 0.85
N VAL A 168 11.16 -8.03 2.01
CA VAL A 168 11.13 -6.57 2.15
C VAL A 168 12.53 -5.97 1.98
N ARG A 169 13.57 -6.63 2.50
CA ARG A 169 14.96 -6.16 2.35
C ARG A 169 15.43 -6.15 0.89
N LYS A 170 14.99 -7.12 0.08
CA LYS A 170 15.26 -7.15 -1.37
C LYS A 170 14.50 -6.05 -2.12
N SER A 171 13.34 -5.63 -1.61
CA SER A 171 12.50 -4.59 -2.22
C SER A 171 12.96 -3.17 -1.88
N LEU A 172 13.97 -3.01 -1.02
CA LEU A 172 14.57 -1.72 -0.68
C LEU A 172 15.80 -1.42 -1.57
N PRO A 173 16.14 -0.15 -1.79
CA PRO A 173 15.43 1.04 -1.29
C PRO A 173 14.14 1.32 -2.07
N ILE A 174 13.18 2.00 -1.42
CA ILE A 174 11.97 2.50 -2.08
C ILE A 174 12.38 3.62 -3.04
N PRO A 175 12.00 3.58 -4.32
CA PRO A 175 12.37 4.63 -5.28
C PRO A 175 11.86 6.00 -4.83
N ASN A 176 12.69 7.04 -4.97
CA ASN A 176 12.39 8.37 -4.42
C ASN A 176 11.07 8.98 -4.91
N GLY A 177 10.71 8.76 -6.18
CA GLY A 177 9.49 9.29 -6.75
C GLY A 177 8.23 8.47 -6.47
N VAL A 178 8.34 7.30 -5.85
CA VAL A 178 7.17 6.51 -5.42
C VAL A 178 6.48 7.23 -4.26
N GLY A 179 5.17 7.44 -4.34
CA GLY A 179 4.41 8.20 -3.35
C GLY A 179 4.36 7.52 -1.98
N PHE A 180 4.09 6.21 -1.94
CA PHE A 180 3.86 5.47 -0.71
C PHE A 180 4.65 4.17 -0.66
N HIS A 181 5.21 3.87 0.52
CA HIS A 181 6.03 2.68 0.77
C HIS A 181 5.22 1.39 0.64
N ASP A 182 4.00 1.36 1.15
CA ASP A 182 3.07 0.23 1.11
C ASP A 182 2.67 -0.14 -0.32
N ALA A 183 2.40 0.86 -1.17
CA ALA A 183 2.09 0.65 -2.57
C ALA A 183 3.27 0.05 -3.34
N TRP A 184 4.50 0.49 -3.05
CA TRP A 184 5.71 -0.09 -3.63
C TRP A 184 5.89 -1.54 -3.22
N LEU A 185 5.79 -1.82 -1.92
CA LEU A 185 5.94 -3.18 -1.38
C LEU A 185 4.85 -4.12 -1.89
N ALA A 186 3.60 -3.65 -2.02
CA ALA A 186 2.52 -4.41 -2.63
C ALA A 186 2.80 -4.72 -4.11
N CYS A 187 3.32 -3.75 -4.89
CA CYS A 187 3.74 -3.99 -6.28
C CYS A 187 4.82 -5.06 -6.37
N CYS A 188 5.89 -4.94 -5.58
CA CYS A 188 6.95 -5.94 -5.55
C CYS A 188 6.41 -7.32 -5.15
N GLY A 189 5.56 -7.39 -4.11
CA GLY A 189 4.97 -8.64 -3.64
C GLY A 189 4.10 -9.34 -4.68
N CYS A 190 3.39 -8.58 -5.53
CA CYS A 190 2.61 -9.15 -6.65
C CYS A 190 3.47 -9.83 -7.70
N LEU A 191 4.74 -9.46 -7.81
CA LEU A 191 5.68 -10.03 -8.79
C LEU A 191 6.38 -11.28 -8.29
N GLU A 192 6.42 -11.48 -6.98
CA GLU A 192 6.99 -12.69 -6.39
C GLU A 192 6.14 -13.93 -6.71
N GLU A 193 6.79 -15.07 -6.86
CA GLU A 193 6.13 -16.36 -7.15
C GLU A 193 5.11 -16.71 -6.06
N LYS A 194 5.46 -16.47 -4.80
CA LYS A 194 4.59 -16.71 -3.64
C LYS A 194 3.48 -15.67 -3.49
N GLY A 195 3.61 -14.53 -4.15
CA GLY A 195 2.60 -13.48 -4.21
C GLY A 195 2.23 -12.87 -2.86
N ILE A 196 1.02 -12.34 -2.80
CA ILE A 196 0.49 -11.64 -1.62
C ILE A 196 -0.85 -12.25 -1.19
N SER A 197 -1.16 -12.14 0.10
CA SER A 197 -2.45 -12.49 0.70
C SER A 197 -3.20 -11.25 1.15
N TYR A 198 -4.53 -11.27 1.04
CA TYR A 198 -5.41 -10.24 1.57
C TYR A 198 -6.66 -10.87 2.19
N PHE A 199 -7.06 -10.40 3.36
CA PHE A 199 -8.29 -10.83 4.02
C PHE A 199 -9.14 -9.64 4.46
N PHE A 200 -10.46 -9.84 4.61
CA PHE A 200 -11.43 -8.76 4.79
C PHE A 200 -11.76 -8.44 6.23
N GLU A 201 -11.28 -9.23 7.17
CA GLU A 201 -11.47 -8.97 8.59
C GLU A 201 -10.71 -7.70 9.00
N PRO A 202 -11.35 -6.75 9.69
CA PRO A 202 -10.66 -5.56 10.15
C PRO A 202 -9.73 -5.91 11.32
N ILE A 203 -8.49 -5.49 11.18
CA ILE A 203 -7.43 -5.70 12.19
C ILE A 203 -6.86 -4.38 12.71
N THR A 204 -7.23 -3.27 12.09
CA THR A 204 -6.76 -1.92 12.44
C THR A 204 -7.94 -0.96 12.46
N ARG A 205 -7.98 -0.07 13.41
CA ARG A 205 -8.80 1.14 13.40
C ARG A 205 -7.97 2.24 12.76
N TYR A 206 -8.29 2.53 11.50
CA TYR A 206 -7.60 3.54 10.70
C TYR A 206 -8.19 4.91 11.00
N ARG A 207 -7.41 5.72 11.73
CA ARG A 207 -7.84 7.03 12.19
C ARG A 207 -7.84 8.06 11.06
N GLN A 208 -8.91 8.83 10.97
CA GLN A 208 -9.07 9.92 10.02
C GLN A 208 -8.98 11.26 10.73
N HIS A 209 -7.95 12.04 10.44
CA HIS A 209 -7.74 13.39 10.97
C HIS A 209 -7.08 14.29 9.92
N GLU A 210 -7.02 15.59 10.17
CA GLU A 210 -6.55 16.59 9.20
C GLU A 210 -5.05 16.46 8.82
N HIS A 211 -4.26 15.79 9.64
CA HIS A 211 -2.82 15.59 9.43
C HIS A 211 -2.49 14.26 8.74
N ASN A 212 -3.47 13.41 8.40
CA ASN A 212 -3.18 12.20 7.63
C ASN A 212 -2.58 12.55 6.27
N VAL A 213 -1.53 11.83 5.87
CA VAL A 213 -0.96 11.93 4.51
C VAL A 213 -2.00 11.52 3.46
N THR A 214 -2.89 10.59 3.82
CA THR A 214 -4.03 10.16 2.99
C THR A 214 -5.34 10.35 3.75
N VAL A 215 -6.27 11.16 3.22
CA VAL A 215 -7.60 11.33 3.80
C VAL A 215 -8.58 10.43 3.06
N ALA A 216 -8.97 9.31 3.69
CA ALA A 216 -9.92 8.35 3.11
C ALA A 216 -11.40 8.74 3.37
N ALA A 217 -11.68 9.50 4.45
CA ALA A 217 -13.03 9.74 4.93
C ALA A 217 -13.85 10.75 4.11
N ASN A 218 -13.23 11.76 3.51
CA ASN A 218 -13.92 12.85 2.84
C ASN A 218 -14.31 12.58 1.37
N ARG A 219 -14.19 11.35 0.91
CA ARG A 219 -14.69 10.98 -0.41
C ARG A 219 -16.10 10.44 -0.28
N GLU A 220 -17.12 11.31 -0.41
CA GLU A 220 -18.47 10.85 -0.77
C GLU A 220 -18.35 10.07 -2.09
N TYR A 221 -18.39 8.76 -1.96
CA TYR A 221 -18.29 7.87 -3.09
C TYR A 221 -19.68 7.67 -3.70
N VAL A 222 -20.07 8.57 -4.57
CA VAL A 222 -21.21 8.33 -5.47
C VAL A 222 -20.69 7.47 -6.63
N ASP A 223 -20.85 6.15 -6.51
CA ASP A 223 -20.43 5.17 -7.52
C ASP A 223 -21.37 5.20 -8.74
N THR A 224 -21.39 6.32 -9.47
CA THR A 224 -22.08 6.45 -10.73
C THR A 224 -21.15 6.08 -11.89
N PHE A 225 -21.72 5.64 -13.02
CA PHE A 225 -20.98 5.44 -14.28
C PHE A 225 -20.12 6.68 -14.63
N TYR A 226 -20.63 7.88 -14.34
CA TYR A 226 -19.95 9.15 -14.58
C TYR A 226 -18.73 9.33 -13.65
N THR A 227 -18.82 8.96 -12.38
CA THR A 227 -17.67 9.02 -11.44
C THR A 227 -16.63 7.96 -11.74
N ARG A 228 -17.02 6.78 -12.23
CA ARG A 228 -16.09 5.76 -12.75
C ARG A 228 -15.37 6.26 -14.00
N MET A 229 -16.08 6.90 -14.90
CA MET A 229 -15.54 7.52 -16.10
C MET A 229 -14.61 8.69 -15.72
N GLN A 230 -15.00 9.55 -14.78
CA GLN A 230 -14.14 10.64 -14.28
C GLN A 230 -12.92 10.14 -13.51
N LYS A 231 -13.02 9.04 -12.75
CA LYS A 231 -11.84 8.40 -12.12
C LYS A 231 -10.88 7.84 -13.18
N GLY A 232 -11.40 7.16 -14.18
CA GLY A 232 -10.60 6.73 -15.34
C GLY A 232 -9.95 7.93 -16.03
N LEU A 233 -10.67 9.04 -16.17
CA LEU A 233 -10.20 10.28 -16.75
C LEU A 233 -9.23 11.03 -15.83
N ARG A 234 -9.48 11.10 -14.50
CA ARG A 234 -8.52 11.69 -13.52
C ARG A 234 -7.21 10.92 -13.46
N LEU A 235 -7.21 9.61 -13.64
CA LEU A 235 -5.98 8.80 -13.75
C LEU A 235 -5.14 9.19 -14.99
N LEU A 236 -5.77 9.76 -16.01
CA LEU A 236 -5.11 10.28 -17.21
C LEU A 236 -4.72 11.77 -17.12
N TYR A 237 -5.37 12.51 -16.21
CA TYR A 237 -5.21 14.00 -16.07
C TYR A 237 -4.60 14.43 -14.74
N THR A 238 -3.88 13.57 -14.07
CA THR A 238 -3.33 13.96 -12.77
C THR A 238 -2.03 14.72 -12.89
N ASN A 239 -1.95 15.77 -12.08
CA ASN A 239 -0.82 16.58 -11.69
C ASN A 239 0.57 15.98 -12.02
N ALA A 240 1.52 16.80 -12.43
CA ALA A 240 2.90 16.44 -12.69
C ALA A 240 3.56 15.56 -11.58
N SER A 241 3.08 15.67 -10.34
CA SER A 241 3.52 14.82 -9.24
C SER A 241 3.15 13.33 -9.41
N LEU A 242 1.97 13.02 -9.94
CA LEU A 242 1.52 11.63 -10.18
C LEU A 242 2.18 11.00 -11.41
N GLU A 243 2.56 11.80 -12.41
CA GLU A 243 3.37 11.31 -13.53
C GLU A 243 4.77 10.93 -13.05
N THR A 244 5.40 11.77 -12.24
CA THR A 244 6.72 11.50 -11.66
C THR A 244 6.68 10.23 -10.81
N ASP A 245 5.64 10.03 -10.02
CA ASP A 245 5.42 8.84 -9.21
C ASP A 245 5.37 7.58 -10.10
N ARG A 246 4.56 7.58 -11.14
CA ARG A 246 4.42 6.43 -12.07
C ARG A 246 5.72 6.09 -12.79
N TRP A 247 6.46 7.07 -13.27
CA TRP A 247 7.78 6.85 -13.87
C TRP A 247 8.75 6.22 -12.88
N SER A 248 8.72 6.64 -11.62
CA SER A 248 9.57 6.07 -10.58
C SER A 248 9.23 4.61 -10.26
N TYR A 249 7.95 4.21 -10.35
CA TYR A 249 7.57 2.80 -10.28
C TYR A 249 8.18 1.99 -11.42
N ILE A 250 8.07 2.47 -12.66
CA ILE A 250 8.60 1.79 -13.85
C ILE A 250 10.12 1.62 -13.75
N ASP A 251 10.82 2.69 -13.43
CA ASP A 251 12.27 2.69 -13.28
C ASP A 251 12.72 1.78 -12.13
N GLY A 252 12.00 1.81 -11.01
CA GLY A 252 12.23 0.93 -9.86
C GLY A 252 12.05 -0.54 -10.23
N LEU A 253 10.95 -0.89 -10.92
CA LEU A 253 10.70 -2.26 -11.38
C LEU A 253 11.77 -2.74 -12.37
N LYS A 254 12.13 -1.92 -13.36
CA LYS A 254 13.21 -2.23 -14.33
C LYS A 254 14.57 -2.42 -13.65
N THR A 255 14.81 -1.70 -12.56
CA THR A 255 16.08 -1.81 -11.81
C THR A 255 16.10 -3.06 -10.95
N LEU A 256 15.05 -3.31 -10.19
CA LEU A 256 14.98 -4.41 -9.22
C LEU A 256 14.82 -5.77 -9.90
N TYR A 257 14.06 -5.84 -10.98
CA TYR A 257 13.74 -7.09 -11.71
C TYR A 257 14.33 -7.13 -13.12
N LYS A 258 15.51 -6.53 -13.32
CA LYS A 258 16.17 -6.39 -14.64
C LYS A 258 16.34 -7.71 -15.43
N ASP A 259 16.46 -8.83 -14.72
CA ASP A 259 16.67 -10.16 -15.31
C ASP A 259 15.36 -10.95 -15.49
N ASP A 260 14.23 -10.43 -15.00
CA ASP A 260 12.89 -11.02 -15.18
C ASP A 260 12.22 -10.41 -16.43
N LYS A 261 12.12 -11.22 -17.49
CA LYS A 261 11.57 -10.80 -18.78
C LYS A 261 10.09 -10.40 -18.69
N ASP A 262 9.31 -11.11 -17.88
CA ASP A 262 7.88 -10.84 -17.73
C ASP A 262 7.65 -9.49 -17.03
N VAL A 263 8.46 -9.19 -16.01
CA VAL A 263 8.40 -7.90 -15.29
C VAL A 263 8.88 -6.76 -16.18
N THR A 264 9.94 -7.00 -16.98
CA THR A 264 10.42 -6.02 -17.95
C THR A 264 9.34 -5.71 -18.98
N GLU A 265 8.63 -6.72 -19.50
CA GLU A 265 7.50 -6.52 -20.42
C GLU A 265 6.36 -5.72 -19.76
N ILE A 266 6.00 -6.02 -18.51
CA ILE A 266 5.00 -5.25 -17.75
C ILE A 266 5.44 -3.78 -17.63
N ALA A 267 6.70 -3.54 -17.28
CA ALA A 267 7.23 -2.18 -17.14
C ALA A 267 7.26 -1.44 -18.48
N ASP A 268 7.62 -2.10 -19.59
CA ASP A 268 7.58 -1.52 -20.94
C ASP A 268 6.17 -1.15 -21.37
N VAL A 269 5.19 -1.99 -21.03
CA VAL A 269 3.78 -1.69 -21.27
C VAL A 269 3.31 -0.46 -20.49
N MET A 270 3.68 -0.37 -19.20
CA MET A 270 3.37 0.81 -18.37
C MET A 270 4.00 2.07 -18.96
N GLU A 271 5.24 1.96 -19.45
CA GLU A 271 5.96 3.05 -20.11
C GLU A 271 5.25 3.50 -21.40
N ASP A 272 4.83 2.56 -22.26
CA ASP A 272 4.07 2.86 -23.49
C ASP A 272 2.73 3.53 -23.19
N LEU A 273 2.08 3.14 -22.08
CA LEU A 273 0.87 3.78 -21.58
C LEU A 273 1.11 5.25 -21.21
N LEU A 274 2.20 5.55 -20.48
CA LEU A 274 2.54 6.91 -20.09
C LEU A 274 2.97 7.77 -21.30
N LYS A 275 3.65 7.17 -22.30
CA LYS A 275 4.06 7.84 -23.54
C LYS A 275 2.93 8.04 -24.56
N GLY A 276 1.73 7.55 -24.29
CA GLY A 276 0.57 7.74 -25.16
C GLY A 276 0.65 7.01 -26.50
N ARG A 277 1.35 5.88 -26.60
CA ARG A 277 1.51 5.12 -27.86
C ARG A 277 0.24 4.36 -28.23
N LYS A 278 -0.62 4.97 -29.03
CA LYS A 278 -2.01 4.54 -29.35
C LYS A 278 -2.16 3.10 -29.86
N ILE A 279 -1.26 2.63 -30.73
CA ILE A 279 -1.35 1.28 -31.32
C ILE A 279 -0.95 0.19 -30.30
N THR A 280 0.10 0.43 -29.53
CA THR A 280 0.56 -0.47 -28.48
C THR A 280 -0.48 -0.58 -27.38
N LEU A 281 -1.12 0.52 -27.03
CA LEU A 281 -2.24 0.59 -26.09
C LEU A 281 -3.43 -0.29 -26.49
N TRP A 282 -3.84 -0.27 -27.76
CA TRP A 282 -4.92 -1.13 -28.23
C TRP A 282 -4.58 -2.62 -28.05
N LYS A 283 -3.39 -3.03 -28.49
CA LYS A 283 -2.93 -4.42 -28.34
C LYS A 283 -2.87 -4.80 -26.88
N HIS A 284 -2.37 -3.91 -26.03
CA HIS A 284 -2.25 -4.15 -24.62
C HIS A 284 -3.62 -4.30 -23.95
N PHE A 285 -4.56 -3.37 -24.15
CA PHE A 285 -5.92 -3.49 -23.65
C PHE A 285 -6.62 -4.75 -24.14
N TRP A 286 -6.33 -5.16 -25.36
CA TRP A 286 -6.89 -6.39 -25.92
C TRP A 286 -6.32 -7.64 -25.24
N ASN A 287 -5.01 -7.70 -25.08
CA ASN A 287 -4.33 -8.87 -24.51
C ASN A 287 -4.58 -9.02 -23.01
N HIS A 288 -4.67 -7.91 -22.29
CA HIS A 288 -4.77 -7.87 -20.82
C HIS A 288 -6.11 -7.37 -20.30
N TYR A 289 -7.16 -7.35 -21.14
CA TYR A 289 -8.48 -6.84 -20.75
C TYR A 289 -9.02 -7.54 -19.50
N ASP A 290 -8.93 -8.87 -19.46
CA ASP A 290 -9.46 -9.67 -18.34
C ASP A 290 -8.64 -9.46 -17.05
N ASP A 291 -7.40 -9.02 -17.17
CA ASP A 291 -6.50 -8.67 -16.08
C ASP A 291 -6.76 -7.25 -15.54
N LEU A 292 -7.14 -6.33 -16.42
CA LEU A 292 -7.49 -4.95 -16.09
C LEU A 292 -8.91 -4.82 -15.52
N VAL A 293 -9.79 -5.78 -15.81
CA VAL A 293 -11.20 -5.82 -15.38
C VAL A 293 -11.40 -7.01 -14.45
N LEU A 294 -11.01 -6.88 -13.21
CA LEU A 294 -10.95 -7.92 -12.17
C LEU A 294 -12.27 -8.63 -11.83
N ASN A 295 -13.37 -8.39 -12.55
CA ASN A 295 -14.72 -8.85 -12.17
C ASN A 295 -15.45 -9.67 -13.21
N VAL A 296 -14.77 -10.18 -14.20
CA VAL A 296 -15.49 -10.84 -15.29
C VAL A 296 -15.09 -12.31 -15.37
N GLN A 297 -16.02 -13.21 -14.97
CA GLN A 297 -16.06 -14.53 -15.59
C GLN A 297 -15.81 -14.34 -17.08
N LYS A 298 -14.88 -15.10 -17.69
CA LYS A 298 -14.41 -15.01 -19.08
C LYS A 298 -15.41 -14.26 -19.96
N SER A 299 -15.15 -13.00 -20.24
CA SER A 299 -16.08 -12.13 -20.95
C SER A 299 -16.28 -12.67 -22.36
N SER A 300 -17.51 -12.64 -22.85
CA SER A 300 -17.77 -12.92 -24.28
C SER A 300 -16.95 -11.95 -25.12
N PHE A 301 -16.49 -12.38 -26.30
CA PHE A 301 -15.74 -11.56 -27.26
C PHE A 301 -16.31 -10.13 -27.39
N LEU A 302 -17.65 -10.02 -27.43
CA LEU A 302 -18.33 -8.75 -27.57
C LEU A 302 -18.12 -7.83 -26.34
N LYS A 303 -18.19 -8.37 -25.11
CA LYS A 303 -17.94 -7.60 -23.88
C LYS A 303 -16.49 -7.14 -23.81
N LYS A 304 -15.54 -8.01 -24.16
CA LYS A 304 -14.11 -7.69 -24.24
C LYS A 304 -13.87 -6.59 -25.26
N PHE A 305 -14.42 -6.71 -26.47
CA PHE A 305 -14.30 -5.73 -27.54
C PHE A 305 -14.87 -4.35 -27.12
N LEU A 306 -16.09 -4.30 -26.60
CA LEU A 306 -16.73 -3.06 -26.16
C LEU A 306 -15.95 -2.41 -24.99
N GLY A 307 -15.46 -3.20 -24.03
CA GLY A 307 -14.67 -2.70 -22.93
C GLY A 307 -13.32 -2.15 -23.35
N VAL A 308 -12.63 -2.82 -24.28
CA VAL A 308 -11.38 -2.34 -24.87
C VAL A 308 -11.63 -1.05 -25.67
N MET A 309 -12.67 -1.01 -26.49
CA MET A 309 -13.07 0.18 -27.24
C MET A 309 -13.35 1.36 -26.32
N GLN A 310 -14.11 1.16 -25.26
CA GLN A 310 -14.44 2.21 -24.31
C GLN A 310 -13.17 2.80 -23.65
N LYS A 311 -12.26 1.94 -23.16
CA LYS A 311 -11.00 2.38 -22.56
C LYS A 311 -10.09 3.08 -23.57
N TYR A 312 -10.00 2.56 -24.78
CA TYR A 312 -9.20 3.14 -25.86
C TYR A 312 -9.75 4.50 -26.31
N PHE A 313 -11.08 4.64 -26.51
CA PHE A 313 -11.69 5.92 -26.91
C PHE A 313 -11.54 6.99 -25.83
N VAL A 314 -11.71 6.63 -24.57
CA VAL A 314 -11.47 7.55 -23.46
C VAL A 314 -10.03 8.06 -23.51
N TYR A 315 -9.07 7.16 -23.76
CA TYR A 315 -7.66 7.52 -23.76
C TYR A 315 -7.27 8.43 -24.94
N ILE A 316 -7.69 8.09 -26.18
CA ILE A 316 -7.25 8.84 -27.39
C ILE A 316 -7.89 10.23 -27.54
N HIS A 317 -9.07 10.45 -26.95
CA HIS A 317 -9.74 11.76 -27.04
C HIS A 317 -9.30 12.74 -25.96
N TRP A 318 -8.50 12.28 -25.01
CA TRP A 318 -8.08 13.07 -23.85
C TRP A 318 -6.56 13.29 -23.74
N THR A 319 -5.75 12.76 -24.64
CA THR A 319 -4.34 13.15 -24.73
C THR A 319 -4.27 14.50 -25.45
N PRO A 320 -3.75 15.58 -24.83
CA PRO A 320 -3.45 16.83 -25.54
C PRO A 320 -2.44 16.52 -26.64
N ASN A 321 -2.64 17.12 -27.80
CA ASN A 321 -1.69 17.08 -28.93
C ASN A 321 -0.36 17.65 -28.51
#